data_05d9c26881e3a3994ba7330761c5646d
#
_entry.id   05d9c26881e3a3994ba7330761c5646d
#
_cell.length_a   1.000
_cell.length_b   1.000
_cell.length_c   1.000
_cell.angle_alpha   90.00
_cell.angle_beta   90.00
_cell.angle_gamma   90.00
#
_symmetry.space_group_name_H-M   'P 1'
#
loop_
_entity.id
_entity.type
_entity.pdbx_description
1 polymer ?
#
loop_
_entity_poly.entity_id
_entity_poly.type
_entity_poly.pdbx_seq_one_letter_code
_entity_poly.pdbx_strand_id
1 'polypeptide(L)'
;QEHEDYMKEGITTAPKNSETFEYGDGGISNGDGGYLSNNTSPVNNVSGPQDAPTEDNSVPFERVDDPTLNFLSHTDSRIEPALKNILIEVAKEWGRTLDITSAYRSPEYNKKVGGAKGSMHQQGKATDMIMSSYSKTDSARFIDICGKKGIKGVGLYNTFTHIDIGGKRAWGSNGSRTSIPKFPWAISTLKKHGYA
;
A
#
# COMPACT_ATOMS: atom_id res chain seq x y z
N GLN A 1 -34.52 -11.15 -6.66
CA GLN A 1 -34.55 -12.38 -5.84
C GLN A 1 -33.17 -13.04 -5.72
N GLU A 2 -32.16 -12.66 -6.52
CA GLU A 2 -30.78 -13.16 -6.40
C GLU A 2 -29.86 -12.34 -5.45
N HIS A 3 -30.38 -11.28 -4.85
CA HIS A 3 -29.58 -10.38 -4.00
C HIS A 3 -29.72 -10.64 -2.50
N GLU A 4 -30.62 -11.51 -2.07
CA GLU A 4 -30.90 -11.77 -0.64
C GLU A 4 -30.23 -13.04 -0.08
N ASP A 5 -29.68 -13.91 -0.90
CA ASP A 5 -29.10 -15.19 -0.44
C ASP A 5 -27.64 -15.13 -0.03
N TYR A 6 -26.94 -14.00 -0.26
CA TYR A 6 -25.50 -13.87 0.08
C TYR A 6 -25.18 -13.47 1.52
N MET A 7 -26.19 -13.19 2.34
CA MET A 7 -25.98 -12.66 3.70
C MET A 7 -26.07 -13.72 4.81
N LYS A 8 -26.13 -15.01 4.49
CA LYS A 8 -26.38 -16.06 5.50
C LYS A 8 -25.20 -16.97 5.85
N GLU A 9 -24.03 -16.81 5.23
CA GLU A 9 -22.87 -17.59 5.65
C GLU A 9 -21.81 -16.70 6.31
N GLY A 10 -21.91 -16.64 7.63
CA GLY A 10 -20.86 -16.07 8.48
C GLY A 10 -19.62 -16.95 8.46
N ILE A 11 -18.62 -16.60 7.70
CA ILE A 11 -17.29 -17.21 7.81
C ILE A 11 -16.38 -16.23 8.54
N THR A 12 -16.32 -16.43 9.85
CA THR A 12 -15.29 -15.87 10.72
C THR A 12 -14.14 -16.86 10.82
N THR A 13 -13.16 -16.80 9.92
CA THR A 13 -11.78 -17.25 10.22
C THR A 13 -10.88 -16.86 9.04
N ALA A 14 -9.88 -16.03 9.33
CA ALA A 14 -8.78 -15.82 8.41
C ALA A 14 -7.98 -17.12 8.26
N PRO A 15 -7.58 -17.55 7.06
CA PRO A 15 -6.69 -18.67 6.91
C PRO A 15 -5.30 -18.32 7.45
N LYS A 16 -4.87 -19.10 8.45
CA LYS A 16 -3.47 -19.14 8.89
C LYS A 16 -2.68 -19.94 7.86
N ASN A 17 -1.99 -19.26 6.97
CA ASN A 17 -0.87 -19.86 6.24
C ASN A 17 0.26 -18.84 6.18
N SER A 18 1.25 -19.11 7.01
CA SER A 18 2.54 -18.45 6.99
C SER A 18 3.37 -19.06 5.84
N GLU A 19 3.17 -18.60 4.63
CA GLU A 19 4.16 -18.76 3.58
C GLU A 19 4.84 -17.42 3.38
N THR A 20 6.14 -17.40 3.62
CA THR A 20 7.01 -16.25 3.38
C THR A 20 7.06 -15.98 1.88
N PHE A 21 6.28 -15.02 1.43
CA PHE A 21 6.45 -14.47 0.08
C PHE A 21 7.57 -13.43 0.11
N GLU A 22 8.66 -13.77 -0.56
CA GLU A 22 9.67 -12.77 -0.93
C GLU A 22 9.01 -11.79 -1.92
N TYR A 23 8.80 -10.57 -1.50
CA TYR A 23 8.39 -9.49 -2.38
C TYR A 23 9.59 -9.08 -3.23
N GLY A 24 9.61 -9.55 -4.46
CA GLY A 24 10.51 -9.02 -5.47
C GLY A 24 10.15 -7.57 -5.76
N ASP A 25 11.10 -6.67 -5.52
CA ASP A 25 11.07 -5.31 -6.02
C ASP A 25 10.87 -5.37 -7.54
N GLY A 26 9.77 -4.80 -8.02
CA GLY A 26 9.45 -4.71 -9.45
C GLY A 26 10.39 -3.77 -10.20
N GLY A 27 11.67 -4.10 -10.23
CA GLY A 27 12.65 -3.53 -11.14
C GLY A 27 12.51 -4.17 -12.50
N ILE A 28 12.28 -3.38 -13.54
CA ILE A 28 12.33 -3.80 -14.93
C ILE A 28 13.79 -4.13 -15.25
N SER A 29 14.15 -5.42 -15.32
CA SER A 29 15.44 -5.85 -15.83
C SER A 29 15.36 -5.97 -17.34
N ASN A 30 16.11 -5.14 -18.06
CA ASN A 30 16.57 -5.46 -19.41
C ASN A 30 17.72 -6.45 -19.29
N GLY A 31 17.57 -7.59 -20.00
CA GLY A 31 18.52 -8.67 -19.97
C GLY A 31 19.90 -8.33 -20.51
N ASP A 32 20.88 -8.97 -19.94
CA ASP A 32 21.85 -9.75 -20.73
C ASP A 32 22.70 -10.59 -19.78
N GLY A 33 23.00 -11.81 -20.23
CA GLY A 33 23.56 -12.88 -19.45
C GLY A 33 25.07 -12.76 -19.18
N GLY A 34 25.52 -13.57 -18.23
CA GLY A 34 26.94 -13.81 -17.96
C GLY A 34 27.17 -14.56 -16.65
N TYR A 35 27.11 -15.89 -16.69
CA TYR A 35 27.71 -16.75 -15.67
C TYR A 35 29.22 -16.69 -15.76
N LEU A 36 29.92 -16.49 -14.66
CA LEU A 36 31.22 -17.12 -14.41
C LEU A 36 31.44 -17.34 -12.90
N SER A 37 31.80 -18.57 -12.64
CA SER A 37 32.14 -19.22 -11.38
C SER A 37 33.56 -18.87 -10.89
N ASN A 38 33.73 -18.98 -9.58
CA ASN A 38 34.87 -19.52 -8.80
C ASN A 38 35.62 -18.57 -7.83
N ASN A 39 35.44 -18.88 -6.60
CA ASN A 39 36.41 -19.47 -5.67
C ASN A 39 37.01 -18.63 -4.51
N THR A 40 36.91 -19.23 -3.31
CA THR A 40 37.75 -19.20 -2.11
C THR A 40 37.72 -17.99 -1.16
N SER A 41 36.96 -18.16 -0.08
CA SER A 41 37.27 -18.11 1.40
C SER A 41 38.32 -17.14 1.96
N PRO A 42 38.30 -16.88 3.27
CA PRO A 42 37.25 -16.31 4.13
C PRO A 42 37.75 -15.00 4.80
N VAL A 43 36.94 -14.00 4.93
CA VAL A 43 37.22 -12.93 5.89
C VAL A 43 35.93 -12.45 6.54
N ASN A 44 35.99 -12.45 7.83
CA ASN A 44 35.04 -11.88 8.77
C ASN A 44 34.66 -10.44 8.44
N ASN A 45 33.45 -10.12 8.76
CA ASN A 45 32.70 -8.87 8.82
C ASN A 45 31.68 -8.72 7.72
N VAL A 46 30.61 -9.50 7.81
CA VAL A 46 29.34 -9.13 7.21
C VAL A 46 28.65 -8.17 8.18
N SER A 47 28.99 -6.90 8.07
CA SER A 47 28.04 -5.85 8.43
C SER A 47 26.91 -5.99 7.41
N GLY A 48 25.79 -6.58 7.82
CA GLY A 48 24.57 -6.59 7.05
C GLY A 48 24.18 -5.15 6.67
N PRO A 49 23.45 -4.93 5.58
CA PRO A 49 22.98 -3.59 5.25
C PRO A 49 22.13 -3.08 6.40
N GLN A 50 22.70 -2.17 7.18
CA GLN A 50 21.96 -1.33 8.11
C GLN A 50 21.22 -0.27 7.30
N ASP A 51 20.16 -0.67 6.59
CA ASP A 51 19.13 0.24 6.14
C ASP A 51 18.06 0.37 7.24
N ALA A 52 18.49 0.55 8.48
CA ALA A 52 17.64 1.22 9.45
C ALA A 52 17.40 2.63 8.88
N PRO A 53 16.16 3.11 8.76
CA PRO A 53 15.89 4.45 8.27
C PRO A 53 16.68 5.42 9.18
N THR A 54 17.68 6.10 8.60
CA THR A 54 18.36 7.21 9.26
C THR A 54 17.30 8.16 9.74
N GLU A 55 17.35 8.59 10.99
CA GLU A 55 16.40 9.56 11.53
C GLU A 55 16.55 10.86 10.74
N ASP A 56 15.75 10.96 9.69
CA ASP A 56 15.60 12.18 8.92
C ASP A 56 14.71 13.12 9.74
N ASN A 57 15.35 13.96 10.53
CA ASN A 57 14.70 14.99 11.35
C ASN A 57 14.05 16.12 10.49
N SER A 58 14.16 16.06 9.17
CA SER A 58 13.49 17.02 8.28
C SER A 58 11.99 16.75 8.15
N VAL A 59 11.51 15.58 8.56
CA VAL A 59 10.08 15.21 8.51
C VAL A 59 9.40 15.62 9.81
N PRO A 60 8.42 16.52 9.76
CA PRO A 60 7.79 17.09 10.96
C PRO A 60 6.78 16.14 11.63
N PHE A 61 6.76 14.86 11.26
CA PHE A 61 5.78 13.90 11.77
C PHE A 61 6.45 12.85 12.64
N GLU A 62 5.81 12.55 13.77
CA GLU A 62 6.21 11.46 14.64
C GLU A 62 5.85 10.10 14.00
N ARG A 63 6.54 9.05 14.43
CA ARG A 63 6.18 7.68 14.06
C ARG A 63 4.82 7.34 14.63
N VAL A 64 3.99 6.69 13.80
CA VAL A 64 2.67 6.23 14.22
C VAL A 64 2.81 4.88 14.91
N ASP A 65 2.25 4.80 16.10
CA ASP A 65 2.04 3.57 16.87
C ASP A 65 0.55 3.50 17.23
N ASP A 66 -0.21 2.75 16.43
CA ASP A 66 -1.64 2.53 16.62
C ASP A 66 -1.96 1.07 16.28
N PRO A 67 -2.63 0.32 17.17
CA PRO A 67 -2.86 -1.12 16.98
C PRO A 67 -3.74 -1.47 15.76
N THR A 68 -4.44 -0.50 15.20
CA THR A 68 -5.26 -0.68 13.99
C THR A 68 -4.48 -0.44 12.70
N LEU A 69 -3.25 0.06 12.80
CA LEU A 69 -2.37 0.38 11.67
C LEU A 69 -1.09 -0.47 11.76
N ASN A 70 -1.03 -1.56 11.01
CA ASN A 70 0.13 -2.43 10.96
C ASN A 70 1.10 -1.99 9.87
N PHE A 71 2.12 -1.23 10.23
CA PHE A 71 3.20 -0.87 9.33
C PHE A 71 4.17 -2.05 9.22
N LEU A 72 4.22 -2.68 8.04
CA LEU A 72 5.10 -3.82 7.83
C LEU A 72 6.58 -3.42 7.92
N SER A 73 7.45 -4.42 8.12
CA SER A 73 8.91 -4.20 8.19
C SER A 73 9.39 -3.36 6.99
N HIS A 74 10.33 -2.45 7.24
CA HIS A 74 10.85 -1.49 6.26
C HIS A 74 9.92 -0.31 5.89
N THR A 75 8.73 -0.22 6.48
CA THR A 75 7.84 0.92 6.26
C THR A 75 8.15 2.03 7.26
N ASP A 76 8.46 3.22 6.76
CA ASP A 76 8.56 4.40 7.60
C ASP A 76 7.15 4.89 7.97
N SER A 77 6.77 4.70 9.24
CA SER A 77 5.41 4.96 9.73
C SER A 77 5.09 6.44 9.96
N ARG A 78 5.99 7.35 9.60
CA ARG A 78 5.74 8.80 9.73
C ARG A 78 4.74 9.26 8.67
N ILE A 79 3.57 9.69 9.10
CA ILE A 79 2.53 10.23 8.22
C ILE A 79 1.90 11.48 8.85
N GLU A 80 1.33 12.32 8.00
CA GLU A 80 0.62 13.52 8.43
C GLU A 80 -0.54 13.17 9.39
N PRO A 81 -0.73 13.90 10.50
CA PRO A 81 -1.80 13.63 11.48
C PRO A 81 -3.20 13.54 10.88
N ALA A 82 -3.47 14.33 9.84
CA ALA A 82 -4.75 14.27 9.12
C ALA A 82 -4.96 12.90 8.44
N LEU A 83 -3.93 12.35 7.79
CA LEU A 83 -4.00 11.01 7.21
C LEU A 83 -4.12 9.94 8.29
N LYS A 84 -3.31 10.02 9.36
CA LYS A 84 -3.39 9.10 10.51
C LYS A 84 -4.81 8.97 11.03
N ASN A 85 -5.46 10.10 11.34
CA ASN A 85 -6.82 10.10 11.89
C ASN A 85 -7.83 9.46 10.93
N ILE A 86 -7.72 9.74 9.64
CA ILE A 86 -8.57 9.12 8.62
C ILE A 86 -8.34 7.59 8.57
N LEU A 87 -7.08 7.13 8.59
CA LEU A 87 -6.77 5.69 8.54
C LEU A 87 -7.32 4.94 9.75
N ILE A 88 -7.24 5.51 10.95
CA ILE A 88 -7.82 4.93 12.16
C ILE A 88 -9.34 4.80 12.01
N GLU A 89 -10.02 5.82 11.49
CA GLU A 89 -11.46 5.77 11.25
C GLU A 89 -11.83 4.77 10.13
N VAL A 90 -10.99 4.64 9.10
CA VAL A 90 -11.14 3.61 8.06
C VAL A 90 -11.01 2.22 8.69
N ALA A 91 -9.97 1.97 9.49
CA ALA A 91 -9.75 0.68 10.16
C ALA A 91 -10.92 0.28 11.05
N LYS A 92 -11.44 1.23 11.85
CA LYS A 92 -12.60 1.01 12.72
C LYS A 92 -13.85 0.60 11.92
N GLU A 93 -14.19 1.32 10.85
CA GLU A 93 -15.36 0.99 10.01
C GLU A 93 -15.13 -0.27 9.17
N TRP A 94 -13.88 -0.49 8.76
CA TRP A 94 -13.46 -1.71 8.07
C TRP A 94 -13.58 -2.95 8.97
N GLY A 95 -13.34 -2.78 10.29
CA GLY A 95 -13.36 -3.84 11.28
C GLY A 95 -12.14 -4.76 11.22
N ARG A 96 -11.03 -4.28 10.63
CA ARG A 96 -9.76 -5.03 10.46
C ARG A 96 -8.59 -4.06 10.57
N THR A 97 -7.45 -4.58 11.00
CA THR A 97 -6.17 -3.86 10.94
C THR A 97 -5.80 -3.59 9.48
N LEU A 98 -5.19 -2.44 9.24
CA LEU A 98 -4.71 -2.04 7.92
C LEU A 98 -3.23 -2.43 7.78
N ASP A 99 -2.91 -3.39 6.89
CA ASP A 99 -1.55 -3.80 6.59
C ASP A 99 -0.91 -2.84 5.59
N ILE A 100 -0.02 -1.98 6.08
CA ILE A 100 0.59 -0.89 5.33
C ILE A 100 2.00 -1.29 4.89
N THR A 101 2.24 -1.33 3.60
CA THR A 101 3.53 -1.70 2.99
C THR A 101 4.40 -0.51 2.66
N SER A 102 3.82 0.69 2.57
CA SER A 102 4.56 1.92 2.33
C SER A 102 3.79 3.11 2.87
N ALA A 103 4.51 4.04 3.52
CA ALA A 103 3.95 5.28 4.04
C ALA A 103 4.87 6.45 3.67
N TYR A 104 5.62 7.06 4.58
CA TYR A 104 6.59 8.08 4.19
C TYR A 104 7.70 7.50 3.30
N ARG A 105 8.12 8.27 2.32
CA ARG A 105 9.28 7.99 1.47
C ARG A 105 10.15 9.24 1.36
N SER A 106 11.43 9.12 1.71
CA SER A 106 12.38 10.21 1.41
C SER A 106 12.44 10.46 -0.12
N PRO A 107 12.84 11.64 -0.56
CA PRO A 107 13.02 11.93 -1.99
C PRO A 107 13.92 10.90 -2.70
N GLU A 108 15.01 10.49 -2.04
CA GLU A 108 15.99 9.53 -2.54
C GLU A 108 15.36 8.16 -2.68
N TYR A 109 14.65 7.68 -1.64
CA TYR A 109 13.98 6.39 -1.69
C TYR A 109 12.85 6.39 -2.72
N ASN A 110 12.06 7.45 -2.78
CA ASN A 110 11.01 7.58 -3.80
C ASN A 110 11.56 7.51 -5.22
N LYS A 111 12.73 8.14 -5.47
CA LYS A 111 13.43 8.03 -6.76
C LYS A 111 13.92 6.60 -7.03
N LYS A 112 14.49 5.93 -6.01
CA LYS A 112 14.99 4.54 -6.09
C LYS A 112 13.88 3.57 -6.51
N VAL A 113 12.67 3.72 -5.96
CA VAL A 113 11.51 2.85 -6.27
C VAL A 113 10.68 3.33 -7.48
N GLY A 114 11.16 4.29 -8.24
CA GLY A 114 10.47 4.80 -9.44
C GLY A 114 9.19 5.58 -9.16
N GLY A 115 9.05 6.12 -7.96
CA GLY A 115 7.89 6.92 -7.58
C GLY A 115 7.82 8.28 -8.30
N ALA A 116 6.61 8.80 -8.48
CA ALA A 116 6.38 10.09 -9.10
C ALA A 116 7.11 11.23 -8.36
N LYS A 117 7.65 12.22 -9.11
CA LYS A 117 8.39 13.36 -8.53
C LYS A 117 7.61 14.15 -7.46
N GLY A 118 6.28 14.25 -7.60
CA GLY A 118 5.39 14.90 -6.63
C GLY A 118 4.56 13.89 -5.82
N SER A 119 5.15 12.76 -5.47
CA SER A 119 4.45 11.70 -4.73
C SER A 119 3.94 12.18 -3.37
N MET A 120 2.70 11.85 -3.04
CA MET A 120 2.12 12.13 -1.73
C MET A 120 2.84 11.39 -0.59
N HIS A 121 3.54 10.28 -0.88
CA HIS A 121 4.40 9.61 0.09
C HIS A 121 5.51 10.51 0.63
N GLN A 122 6.11 11.36 -0.21
CA GLN A 122 7.17 12.29 0.22
C GLN A 122 6.65 13.39 1.15
N GLN A 123 5.34 13.57 1.22
CA GLN A 123 4.67 14.53 2.09
C GLN A 123 4.03 13.88 3.32
N GLY A 124 4.22 12.58 3.53
CA GLY A 124 3.51 11.83 4.57
C GLY A 124 1.99 11.74 4.36
N LYS A 125 1.50 12.01 3.15
CA LYS A 125 0.08 12.13 2.82
C LYS A 125 -0.49 10.91 2.11
N ALA A 126 0.26 9.82 2.02
CA ALA A 126 -0.15 8.60 1.33
C ALA A 126 0.29 7.34 2.06
N THR A 127 -0.47 6.27 1.85
CA THR A 127 -0.10 4.90 2.22
C THR A 127 -0.46 3.92 1.12
N ASP A 128 0.35 2.87 0.99
CA ASP A 128 0.07 1.69 0.16
C ASP A 128 -0.31 0.55 1.10
N MET A 129 -1.41 -0.15 0.81
CA MET A 129 -1.98 -1.18 1.67
C MET A 129 -2.15 -2.47 0.91
N ILE A 130 -1.87 -3.61 1.55
CA ILE A 130 -2.09 -4.93 0.96
C ILE A 130 -3.58 -5.15 0.74
N MET A 131 -3.93 -5.51 -0.50
CA MET A 131 -5.30 -5.86 -0.88
C MET A 131 -5.40 -7.20 -1.62
N SER A 132 -4.28 -7.87 -1.87
CA SER A 132 -4.22 -9.12 -2.64
C SER A 132 -4.95 -10.29 -2.00
N SER A 133 -5.08 -10.28 -0.66
CA SER A 133 -5.79 -11.32 0.11
C SER A 133 -7.30 -11.09 0.22
N TYR A 134 -7.80 -9.95 -0.25
CA TYR A 134 -9.21 -9.60 -0.11
C TYR A 134 -10.00 -9.90 -1.39
N SER A 135 -11.27 -10.26 -1.22
CA SER A 135 -12.19 -10.40 -2.34
C SER A 135 -12.43 -9.06 -3.06
N LYS A 136 -12.89 -9.11 -4.29
CA LYS A 136 -13.27 -7.88 -5.04
C LYS A 136 -14.37 -7.09 -4.33
N THR A 137 -15.29 -7.79 -3.67
CA THR A 137 -16.36 -7.18 -2.87
C THR A 137 -15.80 -6.47 -1.64
N ASP A 138 -14.88 -7.11 -0.91
CA ASP A 138 -14.21 -6.49 0.23
C ASP A 138 -13.39 -5.27 -0.22
N SER A 139 -12.66 -5.40 -1.32
CA SER A 139 -11.87 -4.29 -1.86
C SER A 139 -12.76 -3.10 -2.28
N ALA A 140 -13.92 -3.35 -2.88
CA ALA A 140 -14.88 -2.30 -3.20
C ALA A 140 -15.47 -1.65 -1.93
N ARG A 141 -15.79 -2.45 -0.91
CA ARG A 141 -16.23 -1.94 0.41
C ARG A 141 -15.16 -1.08 1.07
N PHE A 142 -13.90 -1.52 1.03
CA PHE A 142 -12.78 -0.73 1.56
C PHE A 142 -12.68 0.64 0.88
N ILE A 143 -12.76 0.70 -0.46
CA ILE A 143 -12.75 1.97 -1.21
C ILE A 143 -13.97 2.84 -0.85
N ASP A 144 -15.14 2.24 -0.63
CA ASP A 144 -16.34 2.97 -0.19
C ASP A 144 -16.12 3.63 1.17
N ILE A 145 -15.54 2.91 2.12
CA ILE A 145 -15.19 3.44 3.43
C ILE A 145 -14.15 4.58 3.30
N CYS A 146 -13.10 4.36 2.52
CA CYS A 146 -12.09 5.40 2.24
C CYS A 146 -12.72 6.69 1.70
N GLY A 147 -13.65 6.57 0.75
CA GLY A 147 -14.35 7.72 0.18
C GLY A 147 -15.22 8.46 1.20
N LYS A 148 -15.91 7.75 2.07
CA LYS A 148 -16.70 8.32 3.17
C LYS A 148 -15.84 9.06 4.20
N LYS A 149 -14.63 8.56 4.47
CA LYS A 149 -13.72 9.12 5.49
C LYS A 149 -12.83 10.24 4.95
N GLY A 150 -12.93 10.59 3.67
CA GLY A 150 -12.24 11.76 3.12
C GLY A 150 -10.91 11.44 2.40
N ILE A 151 -10.62 10.19 2.10
CA ILE A 151 -9.56 9.84 1.16
C ILE A 151 -9.88 10.49 -0.19
N LYS A 152 -8.87 11.05 -0.85
CA LYS A 152 -9.02 11.80 -2.10
C LYS A 152 -8.31 11.15 -3.29
N GLY A 153 -7.20 10.45 -3.07
CA GLY A 153 -6.51 9.71 -4.12
C GLY A 153 -6.67 8.21 -3.93
N VAL A 154 -7.00 7.48 -5.00
CA VAL A 154 -7.10 6.01 -4.99
C VAL A 154 -6.36 5.44 -6.18
N GLY A 155 -5.30 4.67 -5.92
CA GLY A 155 -4.54 3.94 -6.93
C GLY A 155 -4.77 2.44 -6.79
N LEU A 156 -5.26 1.79 -7.86
CA LEU A 156 -5.58 0.36 -7.86
C LEU A 156 -4.47 -0.44 -8.53
N TYR A 157 -3.90 -1.37 -7.79
CA TYR A 157 -2.87 -2.30 -8.26
C TYR A 157 -3.31 -3.74 -7.96
N ASN A 158 -2.66 -4.71 -8.57
CA ASN A 158 -3.05 -6.12 -8.39
C ASN A 158 -2.79 -6.63 -6.96
N THR A 159 -1.80 -6.09 -6.30
CA THR A 159 -1.33 -6.57 -4.98
C THR A 159 -1.61 -5.58 -3.85
N PHE A 160 -1.76 -4.31 -4.15
CA PHE A 160 -1.98 -3.26 -3.16
C PHE A 160 -2.92 -2.18 -3.68
N THR A 161 -3.39 -1.36 -2.78
CA THR A 161 -4.13 -0.12 -3.08
C THR A 161 -3.40 1.05 -2.46
N HIS A 162 -3.08 2.04 -3.28
CA HIS A 162 -2.61 3.34 -2.84
C HIS A 162 -3.80 4.20 -2.42
N ILE A 163 -3.69 4.87 -1.28
CA ILE A 163 -4.66 5.89 -0.83
C ILE A 163 -3.94 7.13 -0.36
N ASP A 164 -4.50 8.32 -0.62
CA ASP A 164 -3.94 9.59 -0.19
C ASP A 164 -4.99 10.69 0.05
N ILE A 165 -4.56 11.76 0.71
CA ILE A 165 -5.37 12.95 1.02
C ILE A 165 -5.06 14.15 0.12
N GLY A 166 -4.42 13.95 -1.02
CA GLY A 166 -4.11 14.99 -2.01
C GLY A 166 -5.32 15.45 -2.81
N GLY A 167 -5.18 15.55 -4.12
CA GLY A 167 -6.29 15.90 -5.02
C GLY A 167 -7.19 14.69 -5.34
N LYS A 168 -8.50 14.94 -5.54
CA LYS A 168 -9.47 13.87 -5.86
C LYS A 168 -9.19 13.26 -7.23
N ARG A 169 -8.87 11.97 -7.25
CA ARG A 169 -8.54 11.21 -8.46
C ARG A 169 -8.49 9.70 -8.21
N ALA A 170 -8.62 8.93 -9.28
CA ALA A 170 -8.30 7.50 -9.27
C ALA A 170 -7.45 7.12 -10.49
N TRP A 171 -6.64 6.08 -10.32
CA TRP A 171 -5.87 5.47 -11.41
C TRP A 171 -5.69 3.96 -11.14
N GLY A 172 -5.18 3.22 -12.12
CA GLY A 172 -5.04 1.77 -11.96
C GLY A 172 -3.75 1.22 -12.54
N SER A 173 -3.40 0.05 -12.06
CA SER A 173 -2.33 -0.87 -12.47
C SER A 173 -0.94 -0.27 -12.66
N ASN A 174 -0.70 0.59 -13.61
CA ASN A 174 0.60 1.16 -13.96
C ASN A 174 0.66 2.69 -13.75
N GLY A 175 -0.19 3.24 -12.89
CA GLY A 175 -0.27 4.68 -12.64
C GLY A 175 -1.07 5.46 -13.68
N SER A 176 -1.58 4.79 -14.73
CA SER A 176 -2.40 5.42 -15.76
C SER A 176 -3.89 5.35 -15.43
N ARG A 177 -4.60 6.46 -15.61
CA ARG A 177 -6.06 6.52 -15.48
C ARG A 177 -6.77 5.58 -16.45
N THR A 178 -6.20 5.33 -17.62
CA THR A 178 -6.74 4.41 -18.62
C THR A 178 -6.76 2.96 -18.17
N SER A 179 -6.02 2.60 -17.12
CA SER A 179 -5.99 1.26 -16.55
C SER A 179 -7.13 0.95 -15.60
N ILE A 180 -7.95 1.93 -15.20
CA ILE A 180 -9.12 1.72 -14.32
C ILE A 180 -10.07 0.63 -14.87
N PRO A 181 -10.35 0.50 -16.18
CA PRO A 181 -11.19 -0.58 -16.70
C PRO A 181 -10.72 -2.00 -16.36
N LYS A 182 -9.45 -2.21 -15.97
CA LYS A 182 -8.97 -3.51 -15.47
C LYS A 182 -9.58 -3.88 -14.09
N PHE A 183 -10.19 -2.92 -13.42
CA PHE A 183 -10.83 -3.08 -12.12
C PHE A 183 -12.32 -2.77 -12.18
N PRO A 184 -13.11 -3.51 -12.99
CA PRO A 184 -14.54 -3.20 -13.21
C PRO A 184 -15.35 -3.22 -11.93
N TRP A 185 -14.95 -4.02 -10.94
CA TRP A 185 -15.56 -4.10 -9.62
C TRP A 185 -15.46 -2.80 -8.80
N ALA A 186 -14.50 -1.92 -9.11
CA ALA A 186 -14.29 -0.65 -8.39
C ALA A 186 -15.04 0.53 -9.02
N ILE A 187 -15.43 0.45 -10.28
CA ILE A 187 -15.91 1.59 -11.08
C ILE A 187 -17.12 2.28 -10.44
N SER A 188 -18.10 1.51 -9.99
CA SER A 188 -19.31 2.08 -9.37
C SER A 188 -18.99 2.82 -8.08
N THR A 189 -18.12 2.25 -7.24
CA THR A 189 -17.69 2.86 -5.99
C THR A 189 -16.84 4.12 -6.22
N LEU A 190 -15.93 4.08 -7.19
CA LEU A 190 -15.14 5.25 -7.56
C LEU A 190 -16.02 6.42 -8.04
N LYS A 191 -17.01 6.12 -8.89
CA LYS A 191 -17.98 7.13 -9.37
C LYS A 191 -18.84 7.68 -8.24
N LYS A 192 -19.34 6.83 -7.34
CA LYS A 192 -20.13 7.22 -6.17
C LYS A 192 -19.43 8.29 -5.34
N HIS A 193 -18.12 8.22 -5.20
CA HIS A 193 -17.30 9.14 -4.44
C HIS A 193 -16.64 10.25 -5.29
N GLY A 194 -16.94 10.30 -6.59
CA GLY A 194 -16.42 11.33 -7.50
C GLY A 194 -14.92 11.24 -7.76
N TYR A 195 -14.35 10.03 -7.76
CA TYR A 195 -12.95 9.79 -8.13
C TYR A 195 -12.75 9.64 -9.65
N ALA A 196 -13.80 9.25 -10.36
CA ALA A 196 -13.81 8.99 -11.82
C ALA A 196 -15.07 9.57 -12.46
#